data_ff26ac04304f81f3823e68ba9be08d51
#
_entry.id   ff26ac04304f81f3823e68ba9be08d51
#
_cell.length_a   1.000
_cell.length_b   1.000
_cell.length_c   1.000
_cell.angle_alpha   90.00
_cell.angle_beta   90.00
_cell.angle_gamma   90.00
#
_symmetry.space_group_name_H-M   'P 1'
#
loop_
_entity.id
_entity.type
_entity.pdbx_description
1 polymer ?
#
loop_
_entity_poly.entity_id
_entity_poly.type
_entity_poly.pdbx_seq_one_letter_code
_entity_poly.pdbx_strand_id
1 'polypeptide(L)'
;SFAQRLNTILEPEVLEASNGLEVCAGRVIIAHGSHHLTFRRDGTAIRCILSDSAPVNRHRPSVDVMFDAITAVKPAQELVAVMLTGMGCDGASAMKRLHQSGTRTVVQDETSSVVWGMPGAVVDIGAADHVLPLDKIATCMLDLAK
;
A
#
# COMPACT_ATOMS: atom_id res chain seq x y z
N SER A 1 6.50 0.58 -19.28
CA SER A 1 6.60 0.44 -17.82
C SER A 1 5.49 -0.46 -17.28
N PHE A 2 5.63 -0.86 -16.04
CA PHE A 2 4.62 -1.69 -15.38
C PHE A 2 3.27 -0.96 -15.29
N ALA A 3 3.27 0.32 -14.92
CA ALA A 3 2.06 1.12 -14.85
C ALA A 3 1.38 1.23 -16.22
N GLN A 4 2.14 1.47 -17.28
CA GLN A 4 1.61 1.55 -18.64
C GLN A 4 0.97 0.22 -19.08
N ARG A 5 1.60 -0.90 -18.78
CA ARG A 5 1.04 -2.21 -19.10
C ARG A 5 -0.27 -2.46 -18.37
N LEU A 6 -0.31 -2.17 -17.07
CA LEU A 6 -1.54 -2.33 -16.29
C LEU A 6 -2.65 -1.41 -16.79
N ASN A 7 -2.30 -0.19 -17.21
CA ASN A 7 -3.29 0.77 -17.71
C ASN A 7 -4.01 0.27 -18.98
N THR A 8 -3.36 -0.59 -19.77
CA THR A 8 -3.99 -1.15 -20.98
C THR A 8 -4.95 -2.30 -20.70
N ILE A 9 -4.87 -2.94 -19.53
CA ILE A 9 -5.64 -4.15 -19.22
C ILE A 9 -6.60 -3.96 -18.04
N LEU A 10 -6.47 -2.92 -17.25
CA LEU A 10 -7.35 -2.66 -16.11
C LEU A 10 -8.34 -1.54 -16.44
N GLU A 11 -9.53 -1.63 -15.84
CA GLU A 11 -10.57 -0.62 -16.00
C GLU A 11 -10.19 0.71 -15.34
N PRO A 12 -9.66 0.74 -14.10
CA PRO A 12 -9.17 1.99 -13.52
C PRO A 12 -8.01 2.58 -14.31
N GLU A 13 -7.84 3.90 -14.20
CA GLU A 13 -6.65 4.57 -14.70
C GLU A 13 -5.43 4.18 -13.86
N VAL A 14 -4.37 3.70 -14.48
CA VAL A 14 -3.14 3.30 -13.78
C VAL A 14 -2.01 4.24 -14.16
N LEU A 15 -1.42 4.90 -13.18
CA LEU A 15 -0.35 5.88 -13.37
C LEU A 15 0.82 5.57 -12.43
N GLU A 16 2.03 5.86 -12.90
CA GLU A 16 3.20 5.93 -12.02
C GLU A 16 3.14 7.23 -11.22
N ALA A 17 3.49 7.18 -9.94
CA ALA A 17 3.47 8.34 -9.06
C ALA A 17 4.37 9.46 -9.59
N SER A 18 3.88 10.69 -9.50
CA SER A 18 4.63 11.90 -9.81
C SER A 18 4.26 12.99 -8.80
N ASN A 19 5.12 14.01 -8.69
CA ASN A 19 4.85 15.11 -7.77
C ASN A 19 3.57 15.84 -8.14
N GLY A 20 2.66 15.98 -7.18
CA GLY A 20 1.40 16.67 -7.36
C GLY A 20 0.26 15.82 -7.91
N LEU A 21 0.51 14.56 -8.28
CA LEU A 21 -0.55 13.66 -8.77
C LEU A 21 -1.60 13.46 -7.69
N GLU A 22 -2.86 13.68 -8.03
CA GLU A 22 -3.97 13.54 -7.08
C GLU A 22 -4.30 12.07 -6.84
N VAL A 23 -4.51 11.73 -5.57
CA VAL A 23 -5.06 10.45 -5.14
C VAL A 23 -6.57 10.58 -5.17
N CYS A 24 -7.23 9.93 -6.12
CA CYS A 24 -8.68 10.05 -6.31
C CYS A 24 -9.32 8.73 -6.74
N ALA A 25 -10.64 8.68 -6.66
CA ALA A 25 -11.41 7.51 -7.05
C ALA A 25 -11.14 7.12 -8.51
N GLY A 26 -11.15 5.82 -8.79
CA GLY A 26 -10.94 5.30 -10.15
C GLY A 26 -9.50 5.28 -10.61
N ARG A 27 -8.54 5.52 -9.71
CA ARG A 27 -7.12 5.62 -10.05
C ARG A 27 -6.28 4.66 -9.23
N VAL A 28 -5.37 3.97 -9.90
CA VAL A 28 -4.31 3.15 -9.29
C VAL A 28 -2.98 3.87 -9.48
N ILE A 29 -2.24 4.07 -8.41
CA ILE A 29 -0.95 4.77 -8.45
C ILE A 29 0.14 3.78 -8.05
N ILE A 30 1.11 3.60 -8.96
CA ILE A 30 2.27 2.74 -8.75
C ILE A 30 3.43 3.61 -8.27
N ALA A 31 4.04 3.24 -7.15
CA ALA A 31 5.19 3.97 -6.63
C ALA A 31 6.32 4.03 -7.67
N HIS A 32 7.00 5.19 -7.75
CA HIS A 32 8.15 5.38 -8.64
C HIS A 32 9.33 4.53 -8.14
N GLY A 33 9.99 3.83 -9.05
CA GLY A 33 11.01 2.82 -8.71
C GLY A 33 12.28 3.32 -8.04
N SER A 34 12.48 4.63 -7.87
CA SER A 34 13.69 5.19 -7.27
C SER A 34 13.44 6.20 -6.15
N HIS A 35 12.18 6.47 -5.80
CA HIS A 35 11.80 7.46 -4.79
C HIS A 35 10.82 6.84 -3.80
N HIS A 36 10.82 7.36 -2.56
CA HIS A 36 9.74 7.08 -1.63
C HIS A 36 8.48 7.80 -2.11
N LEU A 37 7.33 7.14 -1.93
CA LEU A 37 6.02 7.75 -2.18
C LEU A 37 5.47 8.26 -0.85
N THR A 38 5.29 9.58 -0.77
CA THR A 38 4.66 10.25 0.34
C THR A 38 3.49 11.09 -0.15
N PHE A 39 2.79 11.75 0.75
CA PHE A 39 1.56 12.46 0.42
C PHE A 39 1.49 13.79 1.17
N ARG A 40 0.78 14.76 0.57
CA ARG A 40 0.38 15.99 1.24
C ARG A 40 -1.10 16.24 1.03
N ARG A 41 -1.66 16.98 1.96
CA ARG A 41 -3.03 17.46 1.83
C ARG A 41 -3.03 18.79 1.06
N ASP A 42 -3.99 18.94 0.14
CA ASP A 42 -4.22 20.15 -0.63
C ASP A 42 -5.72 20.43 -0.61
N GLY A 43 -6.17 21.20 0.38
CA GLY A 43 -7.61 21.34 0.65
C GLY A 43 -8.24 20.01 1.05
N THR A 44 -9.19 19.54 0.26
CA THR A 44 -9.81 18.22 0.44
C THR A 44 -9.09 17.13 -0.36
N ALA A 45 -8.18 17.50 -1.25
CA ALA A 45 -7.41 16.58 -2.07
C ALA A 45 -6.18 16.07 -1.33
N ILE A 46 -5.74 14.87 -1.69
CA ILE A 46 -4.45 14.31 -1.28
C ILE A 46 -3.62 14.16 -2.54
N ARG A 47 -2.38 14.65 -2.49
CA ARG A 47 -1.47 14.61 -3.63
C ARG A 47 -0.21 13.83 -3.29
N CYS A 48 0.31 13.13 -4.29
CA CYS A 48 1.58 12.41 -4.18
C CYS A 48 2.75 13.39 -4.09
N ILE A 49 3.74 13.02 -3.29
CA ILE A 49 5.06 13.67 -3.24
C ILE A 49 6.12 12.58 -3.35
N LEU A 50 7.03 12.73 -4.30
CA LEU A 50 8.19 11.86 -4.41
C LEU A 50 9.29 12.39 -3.51
N SER A 51 9.89 11.50 -2.70
CA SER A 51 10.97 11.84 -1.77
C SER A 51 12.22 11.05 -2.13
N ASP A 52 13.35 11.72 -2.16
CA ASP A 52 14.67 11.11 -2.34
C ASP A 52 15.42 10.93 -1.03
N SER A 53 14.73 11.00 0.10
CA SER A 53 15.27 10.66 1.42
C SER A 53 15.93 9.27 1.40
N ALA A 54 16.84 9.05 2.34
CA ALA A 54 17.59 7.79 2.41
C ALA A 54 16.67 6.56 2.41
N PRO A 55 17.14 5.42 1.88
CA PRO A 55 16.40 4.16 1.97
C PRO A 55 16.01 3.83 3.40
N VAL A 56 14.84 3.23 3.58
CA VAL A 56 14.33 2.72 4.85
C VAL A 56 14.23 1.20 4.71
N ASN A 57 14.70 0.46 5.71
CA ASN A 57 14.79 -1.00 5.65
C ASN A 57 15.56 -1.47 4.39
N ARG A 58 16.54 -0.67 3.93
CA ARG A 58 17.31 -0.89 2.71
C ARG A 58 16.48 -0.76 1.41
N HIS A 59 15.31 -0.16 1.48
CA HIS A 59 14.42 0.00 0.32
C HIS A 59 14.07 1.47 0.06
N ARG A 60 14.03 1.82 -1.20
CA ARG A 60 13.46 3.06 -1.71
C ARG A 60 12.88 2.78 -3.11
N PRO A 61 11.55 2.75 -3.26
CA PRO A 61 10.52 3.06 -2.26
C PRO A 61 10.44 2.03 -1.13
N SER A 62 10.05 2.51 0.06
CA SER A 62 9.75 1.67 1.22
C SER A 62 8.25 1.70 1.50
N VAL A 63 7.68 0.53 1.79
CA VAL A 63 6.27 0.41 2.17
C VAL A 63 6.01 1.07 3.52
N ASP A 64 6.92 0.95 4.49
CA ASP A 64 6.79 1.63 5.78
C ASP A 64 6.65 3.14 5.59
N VAL A 65 7.46 3.75 4.71
CA VAL A 65 7.39 5.19 4.43
C VAL A 65 6.03 5.57 3.84
N MET A 66 5.56 4.81 2.87
CA MET A 66 4.27 5.09 2.23
C MET A 66 3.09 4.96 3.20
N PHE A 67 3.06 3.88 3.98
CA PHE A 67 2.00 3.65 4.95
C PHE A 67 1.97 4.72 6.04
N ASP A 68 3.14 5.09 6.57
CA ASP A 68 3.21 6.17 7.57
C ASP A 68 2.80 7.52 6.96
N ALA A 69 3.14 7.78 5.71
CA ALA A 69 2.77 9.01 5.03
C ALA A 69 1.25 9.13 4.84
N ILE A 70 0.57 8.05 4.45
CA ILE A 70 -0.89 8.10 4.29
C ILE A 70 -1.59 8.23 5.65
N THR A 71 -1.04 7.62 6.68
CA THR A 71 -1.56 7.78 8.04
C THR A 71 -1.48 9.23 8.48
N ALA A 72 -0.37 9.91 8.20
CA ALA A 72 -0.12 11.28 8.63
C ALA A 72 -1.09 12.28 8.00
N VAL A 73 -1.50 12.09 6.75
CA VAL A 73 -2.44 13.03 6.09
C VAL A 73 -3.89 12.78 6.48
N LYS A 74 -4.19 11.69 7.18
CA LYS A 74 -5.53 11.37 7.71
C LYS A 74 -6.63 11.53 6.64
N PRO A 75 -6.66 10.67 5.63
CA PRO A 75 -7.70 10.76 4.60
C PRO A 75 -9.10 10.64 5.21
N ALA A 76 -10.07 11.34 4.62
CA ALA A 76 -11.45 11.28 5.08
C ALA A 76 -12.09 9.91 4.80
N GLN A 77 -11.62 9.25 3.74
CA GLN A 77 -12.09 7.92 3.34
C GLN A 77 -11.44 6.85 4.23
N GLU A 78 -12.16 5.75 4.41
CA GLU A 78 -11.58 4.59 5.11
C GLU A 78 -10.43 3.99 4.30
N LEU A 79 -9.43 3.52 5.03
CA LEU A 79 -8.26 2.85 4.45
C LEU A 79 -8.39 1.34 4.61
N VAL A 80 -7.94 0.62 3.61
CA VAL A 80 -7.68 -0.81 3.68
C VAL A 80 -6.22 -1.01 3.27
N ALA A 81 -5.44 -1.65 4.13
CA ALA A 81 -4.05 -1.97 3.84
C ALA A 81 -3.91 -3.44 3.46
N VAL A 82 -3.19 -3.72 2.38
CA VAL A 82 -3.00 -5.07 1.85
C VAL A 82 -1.51 -5.34 1.71
N MET A 83 -1.08 -6.52 2.18
CA MET A 83 0.30 -6.98 2.03
C MET A 83 0.31 -8.30 1.25
N LEU A 84 0.93 -8.27 0.08
CA LEU A 84 1.06 -9.44 -0.79
C LEU A 84 2.45 -10.07 -0.65
N THR A 85 2.63 -11.22 -1.30
CA THR A 85 3.91 -11.94 -1.34
C THR A 85 5.09 -10.98 -1.51
N GLY A 86 6.15 -11.19 -0.77
CA GLY A 86 7.35 -10.35 -0.83
C GLY A 86 8.39 -10.80 0.19
N MET A 87 9.66 -10.55 -0.14
CA MET A 87 10.79 -10.90 0.69
C MET A 87 11.07 -9.80 1.73
N GLY A 88 11.48 -10.19 2.92
CA GLY A 88 11.83 -9.26 3.99
C GLY A 88 10.63 -8.91 4.87
N CYS A 89 10.73 -7.78 5.56
CA CYS A 89 9.71 -7.35 6.53
C CYS A 89 9.31 -5.88 6.39
N ASP A 90 9.72 -5.22 5.31
CA ASP A 90 9.34 -3.83 5.07
C ASP A 90 7.81 -3.70 5.03
N GLY A 91 7.29 -2.68 5.67
CA GLY A 91 5.85 -2.41 5.73
C GLY A 91 5.13 -3.01 6.93
N ALA A 92 5.71 -4.01 7.61
CA ALA A 92 5.05 -4.65 8.75
C ALA A 92 4.83 -3.69 9.92
N SER A 93 5.84 -2.92 10.29
CA SER A 93 5.74 -1.97 11.40
C SER A 93 4.70 -0.88 11.13
N ALA A 94 4.72 -0.30 9.94
CA ALA A 94 3.75 0.74 9.56
C ALA A 94 2.33 0.17 9.41
N MET A 95 2.20 -1.05 8.90
CA MET A 95 0.90 -1.73 8.82
C MET A 95 0.31 -1.98 10.21
N LYS A 96 1.16 -2.29 11.20
CA LYS A 96 0.72 -2.38 12.59
C LYS A 96 0.19 -1.05 13.11
N ARG A 97 0.87 0.06 12.81
CA ARG A 97 0.39 1.40 13.21
C ARG A 97 -0.95 1.73 12.55
N LEU A 98 -1.12 1.40 11.27
CA LEU A 98 -2.42 1.53 10.58
C LEU A 98 -3.50 0.70 11.26
N HIS A 99 -3.19 -0.56 11.55
CA HIS A 99 -4.13 -1.46 12.23
C HIS A 99 -4.54 -0.91 13.60
N GLN A 100 -3.60 -0.39 14.38
CA GLN A 100 -3.88 0.23 15.68
C GLN A 100 -4.73 1.49 15.57
N SER A 101 -4.67 2.19 14.44
CA SER A 101 -5.49 3.38 14.19
C SER A 101 -6.88 3.06 13.60
N GLY A 102 -7.22 1.77 13.45
CA GLY A 102 -8.53 1.34 12.96
C GLY A 102 -8.57 0.95 11.49
N THR A 103 -7.47 1.04 10.75
CA THR A 103 -7.40 0.58 9.37
C THR A 103 -7.54 -0.95 9.33
N ARG A 104 -8.39 -1.45 8.44
CA ARG A 104 -8.53 -2.89 8.21
C ARG A 104 -7.36 -3.39 7.40
N THR A 105 -6.83 -4.56 7.77
CA THR A 105 -5.62 -5.10 7.20
C THR A 105 -5.85 -6.50 6.63
N VAL A 106 -5.34 -6.74 5.43
CA VAL A 106 -5.46 -8.01 4.71
C VAL A 106 -4.07 -8.45 4.27
N VAL A 107 -3.71 -9.69 4.54
CA VAL A 107 -2.43 -10.23 4.09
C VAL A 107 -2.65 -11.53 3.31
N GLN A 108 -1.77 -11.75 2.34
CA GLN A 108 -1.75 -12.99 1.59
C GLN A 108 -1.27 -14.14 2.48
N ASP A 109 -1.90 -15.31 2.36
CA ASP A 109 -1.52 -16.49 3.14
C ASP A 109 -0.20 -17.11 2.63
N GLU A 110 0.34 -18.02 3.42
CA GLU A 110 1.60 -18.69 3.10
C GLU A 110 1.49 -19.58 1.87
N THR A 111 0.40 -20.35 1.78
CA THR A 111 0.20 -21.35 0.72
C THR A 111 0.21 -20.72 -0.66
N SER A 112 -0.43 -19.57 -0.86
CA SER A 112 -0.48 -18.89 -2.16
C SER A 112 0.68 -17.93 -2.40
N SER A 113 1.55 -17.70 -1.41
CA SER A 113 2.69 -16.79 -1.55
C SER A 113 3.88 -17.48 -2.18
N VAL A 114 4.57 -16.77 -3.07
CA VAL A 114 5.89 -17.20 -3.55
C VAL A 114 6.93 -17.07 -2.42
N VAL A 115 6.92 -15.92 -1.74
CA VAL A 115 7.72 -15.68 -0.53
C VAL A 115 6.81 -15.05 0.51
N TRP A 116 6.66 -15.69 1.65
CA TRP A 116 5.80 -15.23 2.73
C TRP A 116 6.58 -14.43 3.78
N GLY A 117 7.51 -13.58 3.33
CA GLY A 117 8.32 -12.73 4.21
C GLY A 117 7.53 -11.53 4.72
N MET A 118 7.13 -10.66 3.82
CA MET A 118 6.39 -9.43 4.16
C MET A 118 5.02 -9.72 4.78
N PRO A 119 4.15 -10.54 4.17
CA PRO A 119 2.87 -10.84 4.81
C PRO A 119 3.04 -11.62 6.11
N GLY A 120 4.00 -12.55 6.19
CA GLY A 120 4.28 -13.31 7.41
C GLY A 120 4.73 -12.41 8.56
N ALA A 121 5.54 -11.39 8.28
CA ALA A 121 5.98 -10.42 9.28
C ALA A 121 4.78 -9.66 9.89
N VAL A 122 3.77 -9.33 9.09
CA VAL A 122 2.54 -8.68 9.58
C VAL A 122 1.76 -9.61 10.51
N VAL A 123 1.64 -10.88 10.15
CA VAL A 123 0.98 -11.90 10.99
C VAL A 123 1.72 -12.06 12.32
N ASP A 124 3.04 -12.16 12.28
CA ASP A 124 3.89 -12.39 13.46
C ASP A 124 3.73 -11.31 14.53
N ILE A 125 3.45 -10.07 14.14
CA ILE A 125 3.25 -8.96 15.08
C ILE A 125 1.77 -8.68 15.38
N GLY A 126 0.87 -9.56 14.94
CA GLY A 126 -0.55 -9.47 15.27
C GLY A 126 -1.30 -8.34 14.58
N ALA A 127 -0.85 -7.92 13.40
CA ALA A 127 -1.40 -6.78 12.69
C ALA A 127 -2.30 -7.13 11.48
N ALA A 128 -2.62 -8.42 11.29
CA ALA A 128 -3.47 -8.87 10.19
C ALA A 128 -4.90 -9.15 10.68
N ASP A 129 -5.89 -8.44 10.13
CA ASP A 129 -7.30 -8.76 10.36
C ASP A 129 -7.73 -9.99 9.57
N HIS A 130 -7.23 -10.12 8.34
CA HIS A 130 -7.56 -11.22 7.44
C HIS A 130 -6.28 -11.80 6.84
N VAL A 131 -6.19 -13.13 6.82
CA VAL A 131 -5.13 -13.88 6.15
C VAL A 131 -5.80 -14.74 5.10
N LEU A 132 -5.59 -14.45 3.83
CA LEU A 132 -6.38 -15.04 2.74
C LEU A 132 -5.51 -15.49 1.58
N PRO A 133 -5.95 -16.53 0.83
CA PRO A 133 -5.31 -16.87 -0.42
C PRO A 133 -5.45 -15.71 -1.43
N LEU A 134 -4.51 -15.62 -2.36
CA LEU A 134 -4.43 -14.51 -3.30
C LEU A 134 -5.76 -14.26 -4.05
N ASP A 135 -6.45 -15.33 -4.46
CA ASP A 135 -7.69 -15.23 -5.22
C ASP A 135 -8.89 -14.70 -4.41
N LYS A 136 -8.76 -14.56 -3.09
CA LYS A 136 -9.81 -14.02 -2.21
C LYS A 136 -9.57 -12.57 -1.78
N ILE A 137 -8.38 -12.04 -2.03
CA ILE A 137 -7.97 -10.74 -1.49
C ILE A 137 -8.74 -9.59 -2.12
N ALA A 138 -8.88 -9.58 -3.45
CA ALA A 138 -9.56 -8.47 -4.13
C ALA A 138 -11.00 -8.29 -3.65
N THR A 139 -11.77 -9.37 -3.54
CA THR A 139 -13.15 -9.33 -3.04
C THR A 139 -13.21 -8.83 -1.60
N CYS A 140 -12.33 -9.34 -0.74
CA CYS A 140 -12.27 -8.89 0.66
C CYS A 140 -11.95 -7.41 0.75
N MET A 141 -10.92 -6.95 0.01
CA MET A 141 -10.51 -5.55 -0.01
C MET A 141 -11.66 -4.63 -0.44
N LEU A 142 -12.38 -4.98 -1.50
CA LEU A 142 -13.50 -4.19 -1.99
C LEU A 142 -14.66 -4.17 -1.01
N ASP A 143 -14.96 -5.28 -0.35
CA ASP A 143 -16.01 -5.35 0.67
C ASP A 143 -15.67 -4.48 1.89
N LEU A 144 -14.42 -4.50 2.34
CA LEU A 144 -13.97 -3.67 3.45
C LEU A 144 -13.97 -2.17 3.13
N ALA A 145 -13.83 -1.81 1.86
CA ALA A 145 -13.77 -0.42 1.42
C ALA A 145 -15.16 0.22 1.21
N LYS A 146 -16.24 -0.54 1.39
CA LYS A 146 -17.61 -0.03 1.24
C LYS A 146 -18.05 0.85 2.40
#